data_8c83c04971b7584a28e7c46ef2bc555b
#
_entry.id   8c83c04971b7584a28e7c46ef2bc555b
#
_cell.length_a   1.000
_cell.length_b   1.000
_cell.length_c   1.000
_cell.angle_alpha   90.00
_cell.angle_beta   90.00
_cell.angle_gamma   90.00
#
_symmetry.space_group_name_H-M   'P 1'
#
loop_
_entity.id
_entity.type
_entity.pdbx_description
1 polymer ?
#
loop_
_entity_poly.entity_id
_entity_poly.type
_entity_poly.pdbx_seq_one_letter_code
_entity_poly.pdbx_strand_id
1 'polypeptide(L)'
;MKNNNKILFFLLNSILLINIIFAKSVNTSSDGGEIISKKGSKDQKYVIFVNNTFGEYNIFSNPYNKKHVKRQEVQSYDFAVSLMDEIDELINENRDTFKDQEKLEEIDNQSKLRKRDSDDKTGNYYDNSSFVHPVSSQGSSLLISAYLSEELAKKIEKMDNVEAVVPDIEITPDANYYNKNDILKESEWKGLSVQGNADLHLSVISQGLYNNKLVGQYDENYYYPSSAGKGIDIIVIDSGFNFDYSEYSNTERTAKCSVVFNSDGKPTIPKNKKVCGSTQYFHGHKVADIAAGLKRGIAKSANIYGVAIPVKESEVFDVSYVVEALDYLLKNNMIRPNKTIINISLGGYSKKVNGNLSNLNLKVQELVKTIINKGGVVVASAGNNGKNVDKGSEVYVPCYIDNIICVGGIQSDEISSVTNKYVKSAKSNYGKRVDIYAPYNVHAEFNENGKIKRIYGSGTSYSTPLTAGIIATIMSDNPNTKFTKKSILNYLLNDGISFNVEGLTKKVINNGKHIVYSSNGKYKGCGINAGNQPCSNSSNSSKSSNSNSSKTSNSSKSSNSSKTSNTIPVSTVKARCGPEYGRCANSNECCSQYGWCDTTSAHCGTGCQPKYGICK
;
A
#
# COMPACT_ATOMS: atom_id res chain seq x y z
N MET A 1 53.94 9.66 10.24
CA MET A 1 52.84 8.68 10.40
C MET A 1 52.35 8.47 11.83
N LYS A 2 52.85 9.16 12.85
CA LYS A 2 52.37 9.02 14.25
C LYS A 2 51.31 10.06 14.69
N ASN A 3 51.02 11.07 13.87
CA ASN A 3 50.10 12.15 14.27
C ASN A 3 48.65 11.95 13.78
N ASN A 4 48.39 11.10 12.80
CA ASN A 4 47.01 10.94 12.26
C ASN A 4 46.12 10.06 13.15
N ASN A 5 46.71 9.13 13.92
CA ASN A 5 45.91 8.26 14.81
C ASN A 5 45.39 8.99 16.05
N LYS A 6 46.04 10.06 16.48
CA LYS A 6 45.54 10.87 17.63
C LYS A 6 44.38 11.76 17.26
N ILE A 7 44.30 12.24 16.01
CA ILE A 7 43.18 13.07 15.53
C ILE A 7 41.92 12.22 15.32
N LEU A 8 42.10 10.98 14.82
CA LEU A 8 40.97 10.06 14.65
C LEU A 8 40.40 9.59 16.01
N PHE A 9 41.27 9.35 16.99
CA PHE A 9 40.84 8.99 18.35
C PHE A 9 40.12 10.14 19.08
N PHE A 10 40.52 11.40 18.82
CA PHE A 10 39.85 12.59 19.36
C PHE A 10 38.50 12.83 18.71
N LEU A 11 38.35 12.55 17.40
CA LEU A 11 37.09 12.66 16.70
C LEU A 11 36.08 11.58 17.13
N LEU A 12 36.51 10.33 17.30
CA LEU A 12 35.68 9.24 17.82
C LEU A 12 35.24 9.48 19.27
N ASN A 13 36.14 9.92 20.15
CA ASN A 13 35.78 10.29 21.52
C ASN A 13 34.91 11.55 21.60
N SER A 14 35.04 12.51 20.67
CA SER A 14 34.18 13.68 20.61
C SER A 14 32.74 13.31 20.18
N ILE A 15 32.57 12.34 19.26
CA ILE A 15 31.25 11.83 18.85
C ILE A 15 30.62 11.00 19.98
N LEU A 16 31.42 10.20 20.70
CA LEU A 16 30.94 9.44 21.86
C LEU A 16 30.51 10.37 23.01
N LEU A 17 31.29 11.42 23.31
CA LEU A 17 30.98 12.41 24.33
C LEU A 17 29.74 13.26 23.96
N ILE A 18 29.52 13.57 22.68
CA ILE A 18 28.33 14.29 22.22
C ILE A 18 27.07 13.41 22.42
N ASN A 19 27.13 12.12 22.13
CA ASN A 19 25.98 11.22 22.35
C ASN A 19 25.69 10.96 23.83
N ILE A 20 26.71 10.86 24.68
CA ILE A 20 26.54 10.74 26.14
C ILE A 20 25.99 12.06 26.75
N ILE A 21 26.36 13.22 26.21
CA ILE A 21 25.84 14.51 26.64
C ILE A 21 24.37 14.64 26.20
N PHE A 22 23.98 14.19 25.00
CA PHE A 22 22.57 14.18 24.56
C PHE A 22 21.71 13.21 25.38
N ALA A 23 22.22 12.03 25.76
CA ALA A 23 21.50 11.08 26.60
C ALA A 23 21.31 11.58 28.05
N LYS A 24 22.22 12.40 28.56
CA LYS A 24 22.11 13.02 29.91
C LYS A 24 21.38 14.37 29.95
N SER A 25 21.26 15.09 28.81
CA SER A 25 20.60 16.40 28.78
C SER A 25 19.08 16.35 28.55
N VAL A 26 18.51 15.15 28.32
CA VAL A 26 17.05 15.00 28.11
C VAL A 26 16.26 14.97 29.44
N ASN A 27 16.94 15.03 30.59
CA ASN A 27 16.26 14.97 31.90
C ASN A 27 16.12 16.29 32.65
N THR A 28 16.39 17.46 32.05
CA THR A 28 16.07 18.74 32.73
C THR A 28 15.67 19.84 31.74
N SER A 29 14.45 20.30 31.90
CA SER A 29 13.79 21.54 31.53
C SER A 29 12.89 21.57 30.29
N SER A 30 11.64 21.77 30.60
CA SER A 30 10.50 22.40 29.89
C SER A 30 10.89 23.33 28.73
N ASP A 31 10.39 22.97 27.58
CA ASP A 31 9.60 23.63 26.55
C ASP A 31 9.90 23.08 25.14
N GLY A 32 8.86 22.63 24.47
CA GLY A 32 8.79 22.56 23.01
C GLY A 32 9.15 21.22 22.38
N GLY A 33 8.16 20.35 22.17
CA GLY A 33 8.22 19.26 21.21
C GLY A 33 8.31 17.87 21.81
N GLU A 34 7.31 17.47 22.55
CA GLU A 34 7.06 16.07 22.89
C GLU A 34 6.85 15.27 21.62
N ILE A 35 7.84 14.47 21.23
CA ILE A 35 7.64 13.37 20.31
C ILE A 35 6.76 12.37 21.08
N ILE A 36 5.45 12.43 20.84
CA ILE A 36 4.50 11.47 21.37
C ILE A 36 4.83 10.12 20.73
N SER A 37 5.67 9.32 21.39
CA SER A 37 5.74 7.90 21.12
C SER A 37 4.34 7.35 21.45
N LYS A 38 3.65 6.75 20.47
CA LYS A 38 2.53 5.86 20.74
C LYS A 38 2.98 4.92 21.86
N LYS A 39 2.10 4.61 22.82
CA LYS A 39 2.21 3.46 23.73
C LYS A 39 2.27 2.17 22.88
N GLY A 40 3.39 1.92 22.26
CA GLY A 40 3.75 0.72 21.56
C GLY A 40 4.93 0.07 22.28
N SER A 41 5.18 -1.18 22.05
CA SER A 41 6.28 -1.92 22.63
C SER A 41 7.59 -1.14 22.40
N LYS A 42 8.42 -1.07 23.42
CA LYS A 42 9.77 -0.52 23.31
C LYS A 42 10.77 -1.61 22.91
N ASP A 43 10.28 -2.73 22.44
CA ASP A 43 11.09 -3.81 21.90
C ASP A 43 11.63 -3.36 20.54
N GLN A 44 12.96 -3.33 20.39
CA GLN A 44 13.63 -2.83 19.20
C GLN A 44 15.04 -3.37 19.07
N LYS A 45 15.72 -3.06 17.98
CA LYS A 45 17.15 -3.29 17.87
C LYS A 45 17.92 -2.31 18.73
N TYR A 46 18.94 -2.81 19.39
CA TYR A 46 19.93 -2.04 20.14
C TYR A 46 21.32 -2.33 19.60
N VAL A 47 22.21 -1.35 19.69
CA VAL A 47 23.63 -1.50 19.47
C VAL A 47 24.32 -1.49 20.84
N ILE A 48 25.06 -2.55 21.13
CA ILE A 48 25.80 -2.78 22.38
C ILE A 48 27.27 -2.45 22.11
N PHE A 49 27.79 -1.50 22.83
CA PHE A 49 29.22 -1.11 22.80
C PHE A 49 29.96 -1.90 23.85
N VAL A 50 31.01 -2.60 23.44
CA VAL A 50 31.75 -3.54 24.27
C VAL A 50 33.24 -3.24 24.20
N ASN A 51 33.91 -3.24 25.35
CA ASN A 51 35.34 -3.15 25.44
C ASN A 51 35.97 -4.56 25.34
N ASN A 52 36.44 -4.91 24.16
CA ASN A 52 37.15 -6.16 23.92
C ASN A 52 38.68 -5.95 24.15
N THR A 53 39.11 -6.27 25.34
CA THR A 53 40.53 -6.07 25.74
C THR A 53 41.51 -6.94 24.96
N PHE A 54 41.06 -7.98 24.28
CA PHE A 54 41.87 -8.84 23.40
C PHE A 54 42.18 -8.20 22.04
N GLY A 55 41.51 -7.08 21.70
CA GLY A 55 41.72 -6.35 20.46
C GLY A 55 40.67 -6.69 19.37
N GLU A 56 41.03 -6.44 18.13
CA GLU A 56 40.12 -6.62 16.99
C GLU A 56 40.21 -8.02 16.37
N TYR A 57 39.11 -8.46 15.76
CA TYR A 57 39.05 -9.63 14.90
C TYR A 57 38.24 -9.31 13.64
N ASN A 58 38.35 -10.16 12.62
CA ASN A 58 37.55 -10.01 11.42
C ASN A 58 36.15 -10.62 11.63
N ILE A 59 35.13 -9.77 11.81
CA ILE A 59 33.75 -10.21 12.07
C ILE A 59 33.12 -11.01 10.91
N PHE A 60 33.69 -10.97 9.70
CA PHE A 60 33.19 -11.68 8.51
C PHE A 60 33.88 -13.02 8.28
N SER A 61 34.72 -13.50 9.18
CA SER A 61 35.42 -14.77 9.03
C SER A 61 35.70 -15.45 10.36
N ASN A 62 35.52 -16.77 10.39
CA ASN A 62 35.91 -17.56 11.53
C ASN A 62 37.44 -17.76 11.52
N PRO A 63 38.17 -17.31 12.56
CA PRO A 63 39.63 -17.43 12.62
C PRO A 63 40.10 -18.88 12.61
N TYR A 64 39.34 -19.82 13.12
CA TYR A 64 39.68 -21.24 13.12
C TYR A 64 39.72 -21.88 11.73
N ASN A 65 39.13 -21.26 10.73
CA ASN A 65 39.17 -21.71 9.34
C ASN A 65 40.39 -21.24 8.56
N LYS A 66 41.29 -20.43 9.18
CA LYS A 66 42.48 -19.88 8.54
C LYS A 66 43.72 -20.70 8.90
N LYS A 67 44.62 -20.93 7.92
CA LYS A 67 45.90 -21.66 8.13
C LYS A 67 46.92 -20.92 9.03
N HIS A 68 46.85 -19.60 9.10
CA HIS A 68 47.73 -18.75 9.91
C HIS A 68 46.87 -17.63 10.53
N VAL A 69 46.67 -17.69 11.85
CA VAL A 69 45.95 -16.69 12.62
C VAL A 69 46.76 -16.27 13.82
N LYS A 70 46.72 -14.99 14.15
CA LYS A 70 47.34 -14.48 15.37
C LYS A 70 46.55 -14.97 16.60
N ARG A 71 47.23 -15.42 17.64
CA ARG A 71 46.59 -15.86 18.90
C ARG A 71 45.62 -14.80 19.46
N GLN A 72 46.00 -13.54 19.35
CA GLN A 72 45.16 -12.41 19.80
C GLN A 72 43.83 -12.32 19.03
N GLU A 73 43.82 -12.56 17.70
CA GLU A 73 42.58 -12.57 16.89
C GLU A 73 41.65 -13.70 17.31
N VAL A 74 42.18 -14.89 17.67
CA VAL A 74 41.42 -16.01 18.20
C VAL A 74 40.81 -15.66 19.54
N GLN A 75 41.60 -15.12 20.48
CA GLN A 75 41.09 -14.72 21.81
C GLN A 75 40.04 -13.64 21.72
N SER A 76 40.20 -12.68 20.79
CA SER A 76 39.22 -11.62 20.54
C SER A 76 37.91 -12.18 19.99
N TYR A 77 37.96 -13.13 19.07
CA TYR A 77 36.82 -13.83 18.51
C TYR A 77 36.08 -14.66 19.57
N ASP A 78 36.83 -15.46 20.35
CA ASP A 78 36.25 -16.31 21.40
C ASP A 78 35.51 -15.49 22.47
N PHE A 79 36.11 -14.36 22.88
CA PHE A 79 35.44 -13.41 23.78
C PHE A 79 34.14 -12.87 23.19
N ALA A 80 34.17 -12.45 21.92
CA ALA A 80 33.00 -11.89 21.25
C ALA A 80 31.89 -12.95 21.14
N VAL A 81 32.23 -14.18 20.76
CA VAL A 81 31.27 -15.29 20.66
C VAL A 81 30.63 -15.61 22.02
N SER A 82 31.46 -15.75 23.06
CA SER A 82 31.00 -16.04 24.42
C SER A 82 30.00 -14.98 24.94
N LEU A 83 30.28 -13.69 24.70
CA LEU A 83 29.39 -12.61 25.10
C LEU A 83 28.08 -12.59 24.29
N MET A 84 28.16 -12.86 22.98
CA MET A 84 26.96 -12.94 22.14
C MET A 84 26.08 -14.14 22.51
N ASP A 85 26.67 -15.28 22.86
CA ASP A 85 25.96 -16.46 23.35
C ASP A 85 25.25 -16.15 24.68
N GLU A 86 25.92 -15.47 25.62
CA GLU A 86 25.34 -15.03 26.89
C GLU A 86 24.15 -14.09 26.67
N ILE A 87 24.25 -13.14 25.72
CA ILE A 87 23.15 -12.24 25.37
C ILE A 87 21.99 -13.01 24.73
N ASP A 88 22.27 -13.97 23.86
CA ASP A 88 21.26 -14.80 23.22
C ASP A 88 20.52 -15.69 24.25
N GLU A 89 21.23 -16.27 25.21
CA GLU A 89 20.64 -17.01 26.34
C GLU A 89 19.72 -16.10 27.18
N LEU A 90 20.17 -14.87 27.50
CA LEU A 90 19.35 -13.91 28.23
C LEU A 90 18.07 -13.55 27.48
N ILE A 91 18.11 -13.42 26.16
CA ILE A 91 16.92 -13.19 25.33
C ILE A 91 15.97 -14.37 25.43
N ASN A 92 16.49 -15.59 25.32
CA ASN A 92 15.70 -16.81 25.35
C ASN A 92 15.07 -17.09 26.72
N GLU A 93 15.75 -16.76 27.81
CA GLU A 93 15.24 -16.91 29.18
C GLU A 93 14.20 -15.85 29.56
N ASN A 94 14.20 -14.69 28.91
CA ASN A 94 13.35 -13.55 29.29
C ASN A 94 12.38 -13.15 28.15
N ARG A 95 11.87 -14.12 27.42
CA ARG A 95 10.92 -13.88 26.29
C ARG A 95 9.63 -13.22 26.73
N ASP A 96 9.21 -13.41 27.96
CA ASP A 96 8.04 -12.81 28.57
C ASP A 96 8.15 -11.28 28.77
N THR A 97 9.38 -10.73 28.77
CA THR A 97 9.61 -9.29 28.86
C THR A 97 9.31 -8.54 27.57
N PHE A 98 9.24 -9.26 26.44
CA PHE A 98 8.93 -8.67 25.13
C PHE A 98 7.43 -8.42 24.98
N LYS A 99 7.07 -7.24 24.53
CA LYS A 99 5.68 -6.83 24.30
C LYS A 99 5.20 -7.18 22.90
N ASP A 100 6.13 -7.31 21.93
CA ASP A 100 5.88 -7.69 20.55
C ASP A 100 6.25 -9.15 20.28
N GLN A 101 5.41 -10.06 20.77
CA GLN A 101 5.59 -11.51 20.62
C GLN A 101 5.51 -11.94 19.14
N GLU A 102 4.73 -11.24 18.32
CA GLU A 102 4.61 -11.52 16.88
C GLU A 102 5.94 -11.27 16.16
N LYS A 103 6.64 -10.18 16.53
CA LYS A 103 7.97 -9.87 15.99
C LYS A 103 9.04 -10.86 16.45
N LEU A 104 8.94 -11.30 17.70
CA LEU A 104 9.85 -12.30 18.25
C LEU A 104 9.74 -13.63 17.49
N GLU A 105 8.51 -14.09 17.22
CA GLU A 105 8.26 -15.29 16.41
C GLU A 105 8.72 -15.11 14.93
N GLU A 106 8.58 -13.91 14.37
CA GLU A 106 9.07 -13.62 13.01
C GLU A 106 10.58 -13.81 12.93
N ILE A 107 11.33 -13.28 13.91
CA ILE A 107 12.80 -13.40 13.99
C ILE A 107 13.20 -14.87 14.15
N ASP A 108 12.55 -15.62 15.03
CA ASP A 108 12.77 -17.07 15.20
C ASP A 108 12.57 -17.86 13.89
N ASN A 109 11.51 -17.54 13.17
CA ASN A 109 11.21 -18.22 11.93
C ASN A 109 12.21 -17.91 10.82
N GLN A 110 12.76 -16.70 10.80
CA GLN A 110 13.85 -16.34 9.88
C GLN A 110 15.12 -17.16 10.14
N SER A 111 15.45 -17.46 11.40
CA SER A 111 16.61 -18.29 11.74
C SER A 111 16.44 -19.74 11.26
N LYS A 112 15.25 -20.30 11.45
CA LYS A 112 14.94 -21.68 11.00
C LYS A 112 15.02 -21.81 9.48
N LEU A 113 14.74 -20.75 8.72
CA LEU A 113 14.86 -20.74 7.26
C LEU A 113 16.33 -20.68 6.83
N ARG A 114 17.14 -19.82 7.46
CA ARG A 114 18.59 -19.72 7.18
C ARG A 114 19.34 -21.02 7.45
N LYS A 115 19.02 -21.73 8.53
CA LYS A 115 19.63 -23.04 8.87
C LYS A 115 19.31 -24.16 7.86
N ARG A 116 18.25 -24.02 7.05
CA ARG A 116 17.89 -24.99 6.02
C ARG A 116 18.61 -24.78 4.69
N ASP A 117 19.05 -23.55 4.42
CA ASP A 117 19.65 -23.18 3.12
C ASP A 117 21.20 -23.13 3.18
N SER A 118 21.80 -23.23 4.36
CA SER A 118 23.24 -23.16 4.51
C SER A 118 23.89 -24.57 4.44
N ASP A 119 24.23 -25.01 3.24
CA ASP A 119 25.32 -26.00 3.01
C ASP A 119 26.72 -25.39 3.26
N ASP A 120 26.77 -24.16 3.76
CA ASP A 120 28.01 -23.42 3.96
C ASP A 120 28.68 -23.82 5.30
N LYS A 121 29.71 -24.65 5.19
CA LYS A 121 30.58 -25.10 6.29
C LYS A 121 31.50 -24.00 6.82
N THR A 122 31.27 -22.70 6.52
CA THR A 122 32.17 -21.62 6.93
C THR A 122 32.05 -21.26 8.40
N GLY A 123 30.98 -21.72 9.09
CA GLY A 123 30.83 -21.62 10.56
C GLY A 123 30.99 -20.20 11.10
N ASN A 124 30.43 -19.21 10.42
CA ASN A 124 30.40 -17.85 10.93
C ASN A 124 29.32 -17.74 12.00
N TYR A 125 29.52 -16.95 13.04
CA TYR A 125 28.56 -16.73 14.13
C TYR A 125 27.19 -16.28 13.64
N TYR A 126 27.08 -15.63 12.49
CA TYR A 126 25.82 -15.23 11.85
C TYR A 126 24.80 -16.37 11.67
N ASP A 127 25.25 -17.63 11.69
CA ASP A 127 24.38 -18.79 11.52
C ASP A 127 23.78 -19.30 12.83
N ASN A 128 24.27 -18.82 14.00
CA ASN A 128 23.91 -19.36 15.31
C ASN A 128 22.75 -18.64 15.98
N SER A 129 22.63 -17.31 15.86
CA SER A 129 21.53 -16.53 16.44
C SER A 129 20.86 -15.61 15.41
N SER A 130 19.56 -15.45 15.53
CA SER A 130 18.77 -14.44 14.80
C SER A 130 18.59 -13.15 15.55
N PHE A 131 18.82 -13.18 16.86
CA PHE A 131 18.62 -12.03 17.73
C PHE A 131 19.88 -11.20 17.88
N VAL A 132 21.07 -11.84 17.86
CA VAL A 132 22.36 -11.23 18.20
C VAL A 132 23.36 -11.46 17.09
N HIS A 133 24.08 -10.41 16.69
CA HIS A 133 25.18 -10.52 15.71
C HIS A 133 26.20 -9.39 15.86
N PRO A 134 27.48 -9.60 15.49
CA PRO A 134 28.50 -8.58 15.54
C PRO A 134 28.30 -7.58 14.39
N VAL A 135 28.55 -6.30 14.67
CA VAL A 135 28.44 -5.19 13.70
C VAL A 135 29.81 -4.67 13.29
N SER A 136 30.74 -4.55 14.24
CA SER A 136 32.08 -4.03 14.01
C SER A 136 33.03 -4.47 15.10
N SER A 137 34.28 -4.70 14.74
CA SER A 137 35.36 -4.91 15.69
C SER A 137 36.61 -4.13 15.23
N GLN A 138 37.01 -3.11 16.00
CA GLN A 138 38.17 -2.26 15.69
C GLN A 138 38.91 -1.88 16.96
N GLY A 139 40.22 -2.20 17.05
CA GLY A 139 41.00 -2.00 18.27
C GLY A 139 40.39 -2.77 19.43
N SER A 140 40.07 -2.10 20.53
CA SER A 140 39.33 -2.68 21.67
C SER A 140 37.80 -2.47 21.59
N SER A 141 37.31 -1.79 20.57
CA SER A 141 35.86 -1.54 20.41
C SER A 141 35.21 -2.67 19.63
N LEU A 142 34.25 -3.34 20.25
CA LEU A 142 33.35 -4.32 19.63
C LEU A 142 31.92 -3.79 19.69
N LEU A 143 31.21 -3.81 18.55
CA LEU A 143 29.81 -3.45 18.44
C LEU A 143 29.00 -4.70 18.13
N ILE A 144 27.94 -4.93 18.90
CA ILE A 144 27.01 -6.04 18.74
C ILE A 144 25.61 -5.46 18.52
N SER A 145 24.86 -5.97 17.57
CA SER A 145 23.43 -5.67 17.39
C SER A 145 22.59 -6.76 18.03
N ALA A 146 21.57 -6.37 18.81
CA ALA A 146 20.65 -7.31 19.41
C ALA A 146 19.19 -6.76 19.38
N TYR A 147 18.21 -7.65 19.19
CA TYR A 147 16.79 -7.32 19.37
C TYR A 147 16.40 -7.57 20.83
N LEU A 148 16.07 -6.51 21.57
CA LEU A 148 15.90 -6.54 23.02
C LEU A 148 14.58 -5.87 23.45
N SER A 149 14.03 -6.33 24.56
CA SER A 149 13.08 -5.56 25.36
C SER A 149 13.80 -4.43 26.10
N GLU A 150 13.08 -3.40 26.52
CA GLU A 150 13.64 -2.30 27.31
C GLU A 150 14.25 -2.81 28.64
N GLU A 151 13.69 -3.86 29.22
CA GLU A 151 14.16 -4.48 30.45
C GLU A 151 15.50 -5.19 30.24
N LEU A 152 15.61 -5.99 29.18
CA LEU A 152 16.86 -6.66 28.82
C LEU A 152 17.95 -5.70 28.44
N ALA A 153 17.64 -4.62 27.71
CA ALA A 153 18.64 -3.59 27.40
C ALA A 153 19.28 -3.01 28.66
N LYS A 154 18.49 -2.73 29.71
CA LYS A 154 18.97 -2.27 31.01
C LYS A 154 19.76 -3.33 31.80
N LYS A 155 19.45 -4.61 31.60
CA LYS A 155 20.17 -5.73 32.23
C LYS A 155 21.54 -5.91 31.57
N ILE A 156 21.59 -5.89 30.23
CA ILE A 156 22.81 -6.04 29.44
C ILE A 156 23.76 -4.84 29.64
N GLU A 157 23.23 -3.63 29.80
CA GLU A 157 24.05 -2.43 30.10
C GLU A 157 24.88 -2.54 31.38
N LYS A 158 24.55 -3.48 32.27
CA LYS A 158 25.29 -3.71 33.53
C LYS A 158 26.26 -4.88 33.47
N MET A 159 26.36 -5.56 32.33
CA MET A 159 27.29 -6.69 32.15
C MET A 159 28.72 -6.20 32.08
N ASP A 160 29.66 -7.05 32.50
CA ASP A 160 31.06 -6.76 32.41
C ASP A 160 31.49 -6.52 30.95
N ASN A 161 32.37 -5.55 30.76
CA ASN A 161 32.86 -5.09 29.45
C ASN A 161 31.82 -4.41 28.54
N VAL A 162 30.57 -4.27 28.93
CA VAL A 162 29.57 -3.46 28.21
C VAL A 162 29.71 -2.00 28.59
N GLU A 163 30.05 -1.14 27.63
CA GLU A 163 30.24 0.30 27.85
C GLU A 163 28.91 1.07 27.69
N ALA A 164 28.05 0.65 26.78
CA ALA A 164 26.75 1.26 26.55
C ALA A 164 25.80 0.34 25.77
N VAL A 165 24.49 0.49 25.98
CA VAL A 165 23.44 -0.13 25.18
C VAL A 165 22.53 0.99 24.65
N VAL A 166 22.57 1.25 23.35
CA VAL A 166 21.81 2.34 22.73
C VAL A 166 20.80 1.81 21.71
N PRO A 167 19.61 2.40 21.63
CA PRO A 167 18.67 2.07 20.56
C PRO A 167 19.33 2.25 19.19
N ASP A 168 19.11 1.28 18.28
CA ASP A 168 19.53 1.43 16.89
C ASP A 168 18.70 2.52 16.21
N ILE A 169 19.32 3.28 15.32
CA ILE A 169 18.69 4.41 14.63
C ILE A 169 18.34 4.01 13.21
N GLU A 170 17.08 4.10 12.85
CA GLU A 170 16.66 3.94 11.46
C GLU A 170 17.22 5.12 10.65
N ILE A 171 18.10 4.84 9.70
CA ILE A 171 18.55 5.80 8.70
C ILE A 171 17.77 5.57 7.40
N THR A 172 17.24 6.66 6.83
CA THR A 172 16.58 6.65 5.54
C THR A 172 17.44 7.36 4.51
N PRO A 173 17.39 6.96 3.22
CA PRO A 173 18.05 7.73 2.16
C PRO A 173 17.59 9.19 2.19
N ASP A 174 18.50 10.13 2.06
CA ASP A 174 18.22 11.58 2.08
C ASP A 174 17.27 12.05 0.96
N ALA A 175 16.98 11.19 -0.02
CA ALA A 175 16.03 11.42 -1.10
C ALA A 175 14.55 11.18 -0.69
N ASN A 176 14.25 10.79 0.54
CA ASN A 176 12.88 10.55 0.98
C ASN A 176 12.17 11.87 1.33
N TYR A 177 11.43 12.40 0.37
CA TYR A 177 10.56 13.57 0.50
C TYR A 177 9.20 13.24 1.14
N TYR A 178 8.93 11.99 1.51
CA TYR A 178 7.73 11.57 2.21
C TYR A 178 8.00 11.29 3.70
N ASN A 179 6.97 11.46 4.52
CA ASN A 179 7.03 11.17 5.95
C ASN A 179 6.29 9.85 6.26
N LYS A 180 7.05 8.80 6.63
CA LYS A 180 6.51 7.48 6.97
C LYS A 180 5.45 7.55 8.09
N ASN A 181 5.72 8.33 9.15
CA ASN A 181 4.82 8.39 10.31
C ASN A 181 3.49 9.06 9.97
N ASP A 182 3.50 10.09 9.13
CA ASP A 182 2.27 10.74 8.68
C ASP A 182 1.42 9.78 7.83
N ILE A 183 2.07 8.99 6.95
CA ILE A 183 1.39 7.99 6.13
C ILE A 183 0.76 6.91 7.01
N LEU A 184 1.51 6.33 7.95
CA LEU A 184 0.99 5.31 8.85
C LEU A 184 -0.13 5.83 9.75
N LYS A 185 -0.04 7.10 10.19
CA LYS A 185 -1.10 7.74 10.98
C LYS A 185 -2.38 7.95 10.17
N GLU A 186 -2.25 8.32 8.89
CA GLU A 186 -3.40 8.54 8.00
C GLU A 186 -4.06 7.21 7.60
N SER A 187 -3.25 6.25 7.15
CA SER A 187 -3.72 4.99 6.58
C SER A 187 -4.06 3.93 7.61
N GLU A 188 -3.61 4.09 8.85
CA GLU A 188 -3.70 3.11 9.94
C GLU A 188 -3.02 1.76 9.62
N TRP A 189 -2.12 1.72 8.63
CA TRP A 189 -1.37 0.51 8.30
C TRP A 189 -0.38 0.13 9.40
N LYS A 190 -0.18 -1.16 9.57
CA LYS A 190 0.80 -1.69 10.53
C LYS A 190 2.24 -1.44 10.11
N GLY A 191 2.50 -1.28 8.83
CA GLY A 191 3.80 -0.99 8.26
C GLY A 191 3.69 -0.43 6.86
N LEU A 192 4.73 0.26 6.38
CA LEU A 192 4.79 0.92 5.08
C LEU A 192 5.85 0.27 4.19
N SER A 193 5.47 -0.04 2.96
CA SER A 193 6.36 -0.31 1.84
C SER A 193 6.15 0.71 0.72
N VAL A 194 7.20 1.00 -0.02
CA VAL A 194 7.17 2.00 -1.11
C VAL A 194 7.87 1.44 -2.34
N GLN A 195 7.20 1.52 -3.48
CA GLN A 195 7.80 1.28 -4.78
C GLN A 195 8.01 2.62 -5.48
N GLY A 196 9.25 3.01 -5.72
CA GLY A 196 9.59 4.19 -6.53
C GLY A 196 9.36 3.96 -8.02
N ASN A 197 9.16 5.04 -8.77
CA ASN A 197 8.92 5.01 -10.22
C ASN A 197 7.84 3.98 -10.61
N ALA A 198 6.76 3.95 -9.87
CA ALA A 198 5.63 3.07 -10.12
C ALA A 198 4.81 3.60 -11.30
N ASP A 199 4.20 2.68 -12.05
CA ASP A 199 3.27 3.08 -13.10
C ASP A 199 2.09 3.88 -12.53
N LEU A 200 1.53 4.76 -13.34
CA LEU A 200 0.46 5.67 -12.93
C LEU A 200 -0.74 4.95 -12.29
N HIS A 201 -1.11 3.76 -12.81
CA HIS A 201 -2.21 2.98 -12.24
C HIS A 201 -1.97 2.49 -10.80
N LEU A 202 -0.69 2.42 -10.37
CA LEU A 202 -0.30 2.11 -9.00
C LEU A 202 -0.20 3.38 -8.15
N SER A 203 0.49 4.41 -8.65
CA SER A 203 0.70 5.64 -7.87
C SER A 203 -0.61 6.38 -7.57
N VAL A 204 -1.54 6.42 -8.53
CA VAL A 204 -2.83 7.12 -8.39
C VAL A 204 -3.72 6.57 -7.26
N ILE A 205 -3.64 5.28 -6.97
CA ILE A 205 -4.46 4.65 -5.94
C ILE A 205 -3.91 4.80 -4.52
N SER A 206 -2.71 5.32 -4.38
CA SER A 206 -2.07 5.63 -3.09
C SER A 206 -1.85 7.13 -2.92
N GLN A 207 -2.70 7.95 -3.51
CA GLN A 207 -2.64 9.41 -3.41
C GLN A 207 -4.04 10.01 -3.34
N GLY A 208 -4.15 11.22 -2.77
CA GLY A 208 -5.37 11.98 -2.73
C GLY A 208 -5.76 12.55 -4.10
N LEU A 209 -6.74 13.43 -4.09
CA LEU A 209 -7.19 14.09 -5.31
C LEU A 209 -6.08 14.96 -5.90
N TYR A 210 -5.73 14.70 -7.15
CA TYR A 210 -4.75 15.50 -7.86
C TYR A 210 -5.22 16.95 -8.08
N ASN A 211 -4.29 17.86 -7.94
CA ASN A 211 -4.46 19.23 -8.33
C ASN A 211 -3.76 19.47 -9.69
N ASN A 212 -4.49 20.01 -10.66
CA ASN A 212 -3.97 20.28 -12.01
C ASN A 212 -2.74 21.20 -12.03
N LYS A 213 -2.60 22.08 -11.03
CA LYS A 213 -1.42 22.97 -10.92
C LYS A 213 -0.15 22.23 -10.50
N LEU A 214 -0.30 21.03 -9.99
CA LEU A 214 0.79 20.19 -9.47
C LEU A 214 1.04 18.97 -10.36
N VAL A 215 0.26 18.81 -11.43
CA VAL A 215 0.47 17.74 -12.40
C VAL A 215 1.91 17.79 -12.92
N GLY A 216 2.57 16.63 -12.97
CA GLY A 216 3.99 16.52 -13.26
C GLY A 216 4.92 16.85 -12.09
N GLN A 217 4.38 17.27 -10.95
CA GLN A 217 5.14 17.49 -9.71
C GLN A 217 4.86 16.42 -8.65
N TYR A 218 3.81 15.62 -8.82
CA TYR A 218 3.53 14.49 -7.94
C TYR A 218 4.64 13.45 -8.03
N ASP A 219 4.89 12.79 -6.91
CA ASP A 219 5.75 11.63 -6.96
C ASP A 219 5.07 10.48 -7.72
N GLU A 220 5.89 9.63 -8.31
CA GLU A 220 5.44 8.43 -9.02
C GLU A 220 5.60 7.19 -8.12
N ASN A 221 5.43 7.34 -6.81
CA ASN A 221 5.54 6.24 -5.88
C ASN A 221 4.20 5.54 -5.67
N TYR A 222 4.27 4.24 -5.52
CA TYR A 222 3.20 3.43 -4.98
C TYR A 222 3.51 3.10 -3.53
N TYR A 223 2.70 3.63 -2.63
CA TYR A 223 2.75 3.38 -1.18
C TYR A 223 1.73 2.32 -0.83
N TYR A 224 2.12 1.33 -0.02
CA TYR A 224 1.23 0.23 0.33
C TYR A 224 1.59 -0.38 1.69
N PRO A 225 0.64 -1.07 2.36
CA PRO A 225 0.96 -1.73 3.63
C PRO A 225 2.01 -2.82 3.43
N SER A 226 2.96 -2.94 4.35
CA SER A 226 4.08 -3.88 4.24
C SER A 226 3.63 -5.35 4.18
N SER A 227 2.41 -5.66 4.63
CA SER A 227 1.78 -6.97 4.46
C SER A 227 1.59 -7.37 2.99
N ALA A 228 1.41 -6.38 2.09
CA ALA A 228 1.35 -6.54 0.63
C ALA A 228 0.47 -7.69 0.12
N GLY A 229 -0.58 -8.07 0.85
CA GLY A 229 -1.43 -9.21 0.50
C GLY A 229 -0.96 -10.57 1.05
N LYS A 230 0.09 -10.62 1.89
CA LYS A 230 0.66 -11.87 2.43
C LYS A 230 -0.43 -12.76 3.05
N GLY A 231 -0.43 -14.03 2.67
CA GLY A 231 -1.36 -15.03 3.18
C GLY A 231 -2.77 -14.97 2.59
N ILE A 232 -3.08 -14.05 1.68
CA ILE A 232 -4.35 -13.93 0.96
C ILE A 232 -4.23 -14.61 -0.40
N ASP A 233 -5.28 -15.31 -0.82
CA ASP A 233 -5.37 -15.98 -2.11
C ASP A 233 -6.19 -15.14 -3.09
N ILE A 234 -5.60 -14.78 -4.21
CA ILE A 234 -6.32 -14.22 -5.36
C ILE A 234 -6.45 -15.34 -6.39
N ILE A 235 -7.67 -15.77 -6.67
CA ILE A 235 -7.99 -16.76 -7.70
C ILE A 235 -8.51 -16.01 -8.92
N VAL A 236 -7.82 -16.13 -10.04
CA VAL A 236 -8.23 -15.51 -11.31
C VAL A 236 -8.84 -16.58 -12.21
N ILE A 237 -10.10 -16.34 -12.64
CA ILE A 237 -10.78 -17.18 -13.66
C ILE A 237 -10.65 -16.46 -14.99
N ASP A 238 -9.87 -17.04 -15.94
CA ASP A 238 -9.55 -16.39 -17.21
C ASP A 238 -9.06 -17.41 -18.27
N SER A 239 -8.60 -16.95 -19.42
CA SER A 239 -8.19 -17.78 -20.58
C SER A 239 -6.94 -18.63 -20.37
N GLY A 240 -5.97 -18.13 -19.62
CA GLY A 240 -4.70 -18.80 -19.40
C GLY A 240 -3.69 -17.95 -18.66
N PHE A 241 -2.61 -18.58 -18.20
CA PHE A 241 -1.63 -17.98 -17.31
C PHE A 241 -0.21 -18.42 -17.61
N ASN A 242 0.73 -17.53 -17.35
CA ASN A 242 2.14 -17.85 -17.28
C ASN A 242 2.72 -17.13 -16.04
N PHE A 243 3.16 -17.91 -15.06
CA PHE A 243 3.80 -17.45 -13.83
C PHE A 243 5.33 -17.69 -13.83
N ASP A 244 5.90 -18.01 -15.00
CA ASP A 244 7.32 -18.34 -15.15
C ASP A 244 8.11 -17.14 -15.67
N TYR A 245 8.14 -16.06 -14.88
CA TYR A 245 8.97 -14.87 -15.14
C TYR A 245 9.09 -13.98 -13.90
N SER A 246 9.88 -12.91 -14.02
CA SER A 246 10.34 -12.04 -12.92
C SER A 246 9.23 -11.47 -12.02
N GLU A 247 8.02 -11.23 -12.55
CA GLU A 247 6.87 -10.73 -11.75
C GLU A 247 6.41 -11.71 -10.66
N TYR A 248 6.83 -12.98 -10.75
CA TYR A 248 6.49 -14.04 -9.80
C TYR A 248 7.72 -14.76 -9.24
N SER A 249 8.87 -14.09 -9.22
CA SER A 249 10.15 -14.67 -8.80
C SER A 249 10.29 -14.82 -7.28
N ASN A 250 9.52 -14.09 -6.47
CA ASN A 250 9.56 -14.24 -5.02
C ASN A 250 8.95 -15.58 -4.58
N THR A 251 9.65 -16.26 -3.67
CA THR A 251 9.32 -17.62 -3.21
C THR A 251 8.42 -17.65 -1.98
N GLU A 252 8.23 -16.52 -1.32
CA GLU A 252 7.42 -16.42 -0.08
C GLU A 252 5.92 -16.62 -0.31
N ARG A 253 5.48 -16.66 -1.55
CA ARG A 253 4.09 -16.83 -1.95
C ARG A 253 3.93 -17.91 -3.00
N THR A 254 2.69 -18.37 -3.20
CA THR A 254 2.34 -19.29 -4.28
C THR A 254 1.86 -18.51 -5.52
N ALA A 255 2.49 -18.75 -6.67
CA ALA A 255 2.01 -18.32 -7.99
C ALA A 255 1.93 -19.53 -8.90
N LYS A 256 0.72 -20.02 -9.19
CA LYS A 256 0.54 -21.26 -9.97
C LYS A 256 -0.80 -21.37 -10.68
N CYS A 257 -0.81 -22.14 -11.73
CA CYS A 257 -2.02 -22.69 -12.34
C CYS A 257 -2.62 -23.77 -11.43
N SER A 258 -3.91 -23.65 -11.13
CA SER A 258 -4.63 -24.61 -10.29
C SER A 258 -5.33 -25.68 -11.10
N VAL A 259 -6.04 -25.26 -12.16
CA VAL A 259 -6.82 -26.15 -13.02
C VAL A 259 -7.00 -25.52 -14.41
N VAL A 260 -7.14 -26.37 -15.41
CA VAL A 260 -7.51 -26.02 -16.78
C VAL A 260 -8.78 -26.79 -17.13
N PHE A 261 -9.80 -26.12 -17.62
CA PHE A 261 -10.97 -26.72 -18.20
C PHE A 261 -10.76 -26.90 -19.71
N ASN A 262 -11.09 -28.07 -20.21
CA ASN A 262 -11.13 -28.35 -21.65
C ASN A 262 -12.45 -27.84 -22.24
N SER A 263 -12.56 -27.85 -23.57
CA SER A 263 -13.79 -27.42 -24.27
C SER A 263 -15.01 -28.31 -23.98
N ASP A 264 -14.79 -29.52 -23.46
CA ASP A 264 -15.84 -30.43 -22.97
C ASP A 264 -16.17 -30.22 -21.47
N GLY A 265 -15.65 -29.15 -20.84
CA GLY A 265 -15.86 -28.82 -19.45
C GLY A 265 -15.05 -29.66 -18.45
N LYS A 266 -14.21 -30.60 -18.91
CA LYS A 266 -13.45 -31.46 -18.00
C LYS A 266 -12.28 -30.72 -17.35
N PRO A 267 -12.17 -30.73 -16.01
CA PRO A 267 -11.06 -30.14 -15.31
C PRO A 267 -9.82 -31.03 -15.40
N THR A 268 -8.69 -30.41 -15.69
CA THR A 268 -7.38 -31.07 -15.73
C THR A 268 -6.39 -30.31 -14.87
N ILE A 269 -5.65 -31.01 -14.01
CA ILE A 269 -4.55 -30.40 -13.25
C ILE A 269 -3.33 -30.31 -14.16
N PRO A 270 -2.83 -29.10 -14.45
CA PRO A 270 -1.71 -28.95 -15.37
C PRO A 270 -0.43 -29.58 -14.82
N LYS A 271 0.32 -30.30 -15.67
CA LYS A 271 1.64 -30.84 -15.30
C LYS A 271 2.62 -29.71 -14.96
N ASN A 272 2.72 -28.72 -15.85
CA ASN A 272 3.43 -27.48 -15.57
C ASN A 272 2.51 -26.53 -14.80
N LYS A 273 2.79 -26.35 -13.52
CA LYS A 273 1.98 -25.46 -12.67
C LYS A 273 2.29 -23.97 -12.86
N LYS A 274 3.28 -23.62 -13.66
CA LYS A 274 3.62 -22.23 -13.97
C LYS A 274 2.91 -21.72 -15.23
N VAL A 275 2.58 -22.61 -16.17
CA VAL A 275 1.97 -22.22 -17.46
C VAL A 275 0.75 -23.10 -17.74
N CYS A 276 -0.39 -22.49 -18.06
CA CYS A 276 -1.60 -23.22 -18.40
C CYS A 276 -2.62 -22.40 -19.20
N GLY A 277 -3.56 -23.13 -19.81
CA GLY A 277 -4.64 -22.56 -20.61
C GLY A 277 -4.17 -22.01 -21.95
N SER A 278 -4.93 -21.07 -22.50
CA SER A 278 -4.58 -20.43 -23.77
C SER A 278 -3.42 -19.46 -23.59
N THR A 279 -2.37 -19.64 -24.38
CA THR A 279 -1.24 -18.71 -24.45
C THR A 279 -1.36 -17.74 -25.64
N GLN A 280 -2.46 -17.81 -26.38
CA GLN A 280 -2.65 -17.00 -27.60
C GLN A 280 -3.06 -15.57 -27.29
N TYR A 281 -3.92 -15.37 -26.27
CA TYR A 281 -4.53 -14.06 -25.99
C TYR A 281 -3.91 -13.29 -24.82
N PHE A 282 -3.17 -13.96 -23.95
CA PHE A 282 -2.48 -13.39 -22.80
C PHE A 282 -3.35 -12.53 -21.86
N HIS A 283 -4.69 -12.62 -21.95
CA HIS A 283 -5.58 -11.80 -21.12
C HIS A 283 -5.43 -12.15 -19.64
N GLY A 284 -5.55 -13.41 -19.27
CA GLY A 284 -5.38 -13.89 -17.89
C GLY A 284 -3.98 -13.64 -17.33
N HIS A 285 -2.93 -13.68 -18.18
CA HIS A 285 -1.55 -13.30 -17.79
C HIS A 285 -1.50 -11.87 -17.27
N LYS A 286 -2.06 -10.92 -18.06
CA LYS A 286 -2.08 -9.50 -17.73
C LYS A 286 -2.94 -9.20 -16.51
N VAL A 287 -4.09 -9.85 -16.39
CA VAL A 287 -4.99 -9.73 -15.23
C VAL A 287 -4.30 -10.19 -13.95
N ALA A 288 -3.59 -11.33 -14.00
CA ALA A 288 -2.83 -11.84 -12.85
C ALA A 288 -1.66 -10.92 -12.47
N ASP A 289 -0.96 -10.37 -13.47
CA ASP A 289 0.13 -9.42 -13.27
C ASP A 289 -0.34 -8.16 -12.52
N ILE A 290 -1.43 -7.55 -12.99
CA ILE A 290 -2.03 -6.36 -12.36
C ILE A 290 -2.52 -6.64 -10.94
N ALA A 291 -3.05 -7.84 -10.66
CA ALA A 291 -3.48 -8.20 -9.31
C ALA A 291 -2.32 -8.32 -8.34
N ALA A 292 -1.24 -9.02 -8.75
CA ALA A 292 -0.22 -9.50 -7.82
C ALA A 292 1.20 -9.59 -8.38
N GLY A 293 1.52 -9.00 -9.54
CA GLY A 293 2.89 -8.91 -10.05
C GLY A 293 3.79 -8.08 -9.12
N LEU A 294 5.07 -8.41 -9.05
CA LEU A 294 6.03 -7.71 -8.19
C LEU A 294 6.22 -6.24 -8.59
N LYS A 295 6.19 -5.95 -9.88
CA LYS A 295 6.43 -4.61 -10.40
C LYS A 295 5.14 -3.89 -10.79
N ARG A 296 4.20 -4.60 -11.43
CA ARG A 296 2.96 -4.03 -11.99
C ARG A 296 1.74 -4.28 -11.11
N GLY A 297 1.83 -5.22 -10.16
CA GLY A 297 0.70 -5.64 -9.34
C GLY A 297 0.56 -4.85 -8.05
N ILE A 298 -0.66 -4.88 -7.52
CA ILE A 298 -1.04 -4.25 -6.25
C ILE A 298 -0.56 -5.08 -5.06
N ALA A 299 -0.96 -6.35 -4.99
CA ALA A 299 -0.76 -7.23 -3.84
C ALA A 299 0.46 -8.13 -4.04
N LYS A 300 1.65 -7.55 -3.92
CA LYS A 300 2.92 -8.15 -4.33
C LYS A 300 3.30 -9.44 -3.57
N SER A 301 2.72 -9.66 -2.38
CA SER A 301 2.94 -10.85 -1.54
C SER A 301 1.71 -11.78 -1.45
N ALA A 302 0.62 -11.48 -2.17
CA ALA A 302 -0.53 -12.36 -2.22
C ALA A 302 -0.22 -13.65 -3.02
N ASN A 303 -0.80 -14.76 -2.59
CA ASN A 303 -0.85 -15.95 -3.43
C ASN A 303 -1.73 -15.68 -4.65
N ILE A 304 -1.32 -16.16 -5.83
CA ILE A 304 -2.09 -16.03 -7.05
C ILE A 304 -2.30 -17.39 -7.71
N TYR A 305 -3.54 -17.68 -8.02
CA TYR A 305 -3.96 -18.96 -8.59
C TYR A 305 -4.71 -18.72 -9.91
N GLY A 306 -4.24 -19.34 -10.97
CA GLY A 306 -4.91 -19.33 -12.26
C GLY A 306 -5.90 -20.51 -12.39
N VAL A 307 -7.12 -20.20 -12.79
CA VAL A 307 -8.15 -21.15 -13.21
C VAL A 307 -8.44 -20.85 -14.67
N ALA A 308 -7.86 -21.65 -15.56
CA ALA A 308 -7.98 -21.44 -16.99
C ALA A 308 -9.26 -22.08 -17.53
N ILE A 309 -10.10 -21.27 -18.18
CA ILE A 309 -11.32 -21.72 -18.85
C ILE A 309 -11.16 -21.60 -20.37
N PRO A 310 -11.90 -22.41 -21.15
CA PRO A 310 -11.85 -22.36 -22.60
C PRO A 310 -12.22 -20.99 -23.15
N VAL A 311 -11.46 -20.55 -24.12
CA VAL A 311 -11.69 -19.31 -24.86
C VAL A 311 -11.94 -19.63 -26.33
N LYS A 312 -13.00 -19.08 -26.89
CA LYS A 312 -13.31 -19.15 -28.31
C LYS A 312 -12.53 -18.10 -29.11
N GLU A 313 -12.65 -18.14 -30.39
CA GLU A 313 -12.11 -17.09 -31.26
C GLU A 313 -12.61 -15.70 -30.83
N SER A 314 -11.75 -14.69 -31.02
CA SER A 314 -12.04 -13.30 -30.61
C SER A 314 -12.17 -13.09 -29.10
N GLU A 315 -11.51 -13.92 -28.28
CA GLU A 315 -11.52 -13.82 -26.80
C GLU A 315 -12.93 -13.92 -26.17
N VAL A 316 -13.81 -14.74 -26.75
CA VAL A 316 -15.19 -14.94 -26.24
C VAL A 316 -15.23 -16.15 -25.30
N PHE A 317 -15.98 -16.03 -24.21
CA PHE A 317 -16.16 -17.06 -23.19
C PHE A 317 -17.63 -17.42 -23.03
N ASP A 318 -17.92 -18.67 -22.71
CA ASP A 318 -19.27 -19.08 -22.32
C ASP A 318 -19.43 -18.98 -20.81
N VAL A 319 -20.61 -18.51 -20.37
CA VAL A 319 -20.94 -18.38 -18.94
C VAL A 319 -20.94 -19.74 -18.23
N SER A 320 -21.21 -20.85 -18.95
CA SER A 320 -21.14 -22.22 -18.42
C SER A 320 -19.75 -22.54 -17.84
N TYR A 321 -18.67 -22.11 -18.49
CA TYR A 321 -17.31 -22.31 -17.99
C TYR A 321 -17.04 -21.54 -16.68
N VAL A 322 -17.68 -20.37 -16.51
CA VAL A 322 -17.63 -19.65 -15.24
C VAL A 322 -18.36 -20.43 -14.15
N VAL A 323 -19.51 -21.03 -14.47
CA VAL A 323 -20.27 -21.89 -13.55
C VAL A 323 -19.42 -23.10 -13.13
N GLU A 324 -18.82 -23.79 -14.10
CA GLU A 324 -17.94 -24.95 -13.87
C GLU A 324 -16.74 -24.58 -12.97
N ALA A 325 -16.08 -23.45 -13.26
CA ALA A 325 -14.97 -22.96 -12.46
C ALA A 325 -15.40 -22.66 -11.01
N LEU A 326 -16.49 -21.94 -10.80
CA LEU A 326 -16.99 -21.62 -9.44
C LEU A 326 -17.40 -22.89 -8.66
N ASP A 327 -18.07 -23.85 -9.31
CA ASP A 327 -18.46 -25.10 -8.69
C ASP A 327 -17.22 -25.95 -8.33
N TYR A 328 -16.22 -25.97 -9.22
CA TYR A 328 -14.93 -26.65 -8.95
C TYR A 328 -14.22 -26.07 -7.72
N LEU A 329 -14.15 -24.74 -7.60
CA LEU A 329 -13.52 -24.08 -6.45
C LEU A 329 -14.21 -24.49 -5.14
N LEU A 330 -15.54 -24.58 -5.14
CA LEU A 330 -16.34 -24.97 -3.98
C LEU A 330 -16.12 -26.45 -3.61
N LYS A 331 -16.15 -27.35 -4.59
CA LYS A 331 -16.02 -28.81 -4.40
C LYS A 331 -14.62 -29.23 -4.01
N ASN A 332 -13.61 -28.49 -4.43
CA ASN A 332 -12.21 -28.77 -4.12
C ASN A 332 -11.66 -27.97 -2.93
N ASN A 333 -12.56 -27.37 -2.12
CA ASN A 333 -12.21 -26.62 -0.90
C ASN A 333 -11.16 -25.52 -1.12
N MET A 334 -11.20 -24.87 -2.29
CA MET A 334 -10.26 -23.79 -2.62
C MET A 334 -10.62 -22.44 -2.01
N ILE A 335 -11.75 -22.35 -1.31
CA ILE A 335 -12.18 -21.13 -0.61
C ILE A 335 -11.73 -21.21 0.84
N ARG A 336 -10.64 -20.51 1.16
CA ARG A 336 -10.19 -20.30 2.55
C ARG A 336 -10.98 -19.14 3.17
N PRO A 337 -11.68 -19.36 4.30
CA PRO A 337 -12.52 -18.33 4.91
C PRO A 337 -11.73 -17.05 5.23
N ASN A 338 -12.23 -15.91 4.81
CA ASN A 338 -11.63 -14.58 4.99
C ASN A 338 -10.22 -14.41 4.42
N LYS A 339 -9.83 -15.30 3.48
CA LYS A 339 -8.50 -15.27 2.84
C LYS A 339 -8.54 -15.53 1.33
N THR A 340 -9.75 -15.55 0.72
CA THR A 340 -9.89 -15.84 -0.71
C THR A 340 -10.66 -14.76 -1.43
N ILE A 341 -10.09 -14.27 -2.52
CA ILE A 341 -10.70 -13.33 -3.46
C ILE A 341 -10.75 -14.00 -4.83
N ILE A 342 -11.92 -14.01 -5.46
CA ILE A 342 -12.10 -14.51 -6.83
C ILE A 342 -12.22 -13.31 -7.76
N ASN A 343 -11.34 -13.21 -8.73
CA ASN A 343 -11.35 -12.19 -9.76
C ASN A 343 -11.89 -12.75 -11.07
N ILE A 344 -12.98 -12.14 -11.58
CA ILE A 344 -13.62 -12.48 -12.86
C ILE A 344 -13.56 -11.25 -13.76
N SER A 345 -12.50 -11.15 -14.56
CA SER A 345 -12.30 -10.04 -15.50
C SER A 345 -13.00 -10.27 -16.86
N LEU A 346 -14.07 -11.03 -16.84
CA LEU A 346 -14.86 -11.47 -17.97
C LEU A 346 -16.32 -11.07 -17.77
N GLY A 347 -17.05 -10.90 -18.86
CA GLY A 347 -18.48 -10.68 -18.76
C GLY A 347 -19.16 -10.48 -20.12
N GLY A 348 -20.49 -10.49 -20.09
CA GLY A 348 -21.30 -10.32 -21.27
C GLY A 348 -22.74 -9.93 -20.95
N TYR A 349 -23.46 -9.47 -21.96
CA TYR A 349 -24.88 -9.16 -21.84
C TYR A 349 -25.72 -10.43 -21.88
N SER A 350 -26.64 -10.55 -20.96
CA SER A 350 -27.65 -11.62 -20.89
C SER A 350 -29.04 -11.03 -20.83
N LYS A 351 -29.94 -11.53 -21.68
CA LYS A 351 -31.37 -11.13 -21.68
C LYS A 351 -32.04 -11.56 -20.39
N LYS A 352 -32.90 -10.70 -19.86
CA LYS A 352 -33.83 -11.06 -18.81
C LYS A 352 -34.93 -11.94 -19.39
N VAL A 353 -35.34 -12.94 -18.63
CA VAL A 353 -36.48 -13.81 -18.94
C VAL A 353 -37.62 -13.41 -18.03
N ASN A 354 -38.74 -12.91 -18.59
CA ASN A 354 -39.88 -12.39 -17.82
C ASN A 354 -39.46 -11.37 -16.73
N GLY A 355 -38.48 -10.48 -17.04
CA GLY A 355 -37.96 -9.48 -16.13
C GLY A 355 -36.91 -9.98 -15.12
N ASN A 356 -36.67 -11.29 -15.04
CA ASN A 356 -35.77 -11.94 -14.10
C ASN A 356 -34.46 -12.38 -14.78
N LEU A 357 -33.47 -12.75 -13.98
CA LEU A 357 -32.24 -13.41 -14.46
C LEU A 357 -32.60 -14.76 -15.12
N SER A 358 -31.85 -15.13 -16.16
CA SER A 358 -31.94 -16.47 -16.75
C SER A 358 -31.50 -17.55 -15.73
N ASN A 359 -31.95 -18.80 -15.94
CA ASN A 359 -31.58 -19.91 -15.05
C ASN A 359 -30.07 -20.09 -14.90
N LEU A 360 -29.32 -19.87 -15.98
CA LEU A 360 -27.85 -19.95 -15.94
C LEU A 360 -27.25 -18.85 -15.02
N ASN A 361 -27.76 -17.63 -15.10
CA ASN A 361 -27.33 -16.53 -14.25
C ASN A 361 -27.78 -16.73 -12.78
N LEU A 362 -28.93 -17.32 -12.54
CA LEU A 362 -29.38 -17.72 -11.19
C LEU A 362 -28.45 -18.79 -10.61
N LYS A 363 -27.91 -19.70 -11.45
CA LYS A 363 -26.91 -20.67 -10.98
C LYS A 363 -25.60 -20.00 -10.60
N VAL A 364 -25.13 -19.02 -11.36
CA VAL A 364 -23.96 -18.19 -10.96
C VAL A 364 -24.23 -17.51 -9.61
N GLN A 365 -25.42 -16.93 -9.43
CA GLN A 365 -25.79 -16.27 -8.17
C GLN A 365 -25.80 -17.22 -6.97
N GLU A 366 -26.31 -18.44 -7.13
CA GLU A 366 -26.28 -19.48 -6.09
C GLU A 366 -24.86 -19.85 -5.67
N LEU A 367 -23.97 -20.10 -6.65
CA LEU A 367 -22.57 -20.44 -6.40
C LEU A 367 -21.84 -19.29 -5.72
N VAL A 368 -22.02 -18.07 -6.20
CA VAL A 368 -21.45 -16.85 -5.58
C VAL A 368 -21.93 -16.71 -4.14
N LYS A 369 -23.24 -16.88 -3.87
CA LYS A 369 -23.78 -16.86 -2.50
C LYS A 369 -23.09 -17.90 -1.60
N THR A 370 -22.87 -19.10 -2.13
CA THR A 370 -22.19 -20.17 -1.39
C THR A 370 -20.72 -19.82 -1.09
N ILE A 371 -20.00 -19.22 -2.04
CA ILE A 371 -18.63 -18.72 -1.86
C ILE A 371 -18.59 -17.65 -0.78
N ILE A 372 -19.49 -16.69 -0.81
CA ILE A 372 -19.58 -15.61 0.19
C ILE A 372 -19.88 -16.19 1.59
N ASN A 373 -20.80 -17.16 1.68
CA ASN A 373 -21.11 -17.84 2.94
C ASN A 373 -19.91 -18.60 3.51
N LYS A 374 -18.99 -19.06 2.66
CA LYS A 374 -17.69 -19.66 3.06
C LYS A 374 -16.64 -18.59 3.40
N GLY A 375 -16.96 -17.30 3.32
CA GLY A 375 -16.05 -16.19 3.63
C GLY A 375 -15.13 -15.80 2.46
N GLY A 376 -15.48 -16.15 1.22
CA GLY A 376 -14.81 -15.66 0.01
C GLY A 376 -15.36 -14.29 -0.42
N VAL A 377 -14.61 -13.59 -1.25
CA VAL A 377 -15.01 -12.32 -1.91
C VAL A 377 -14.95 -12.51 -3.42
N VAL A 378 -15.92 -11.98 -4.14
CA VAL A 378 -15.95 -12.06 -5.61
C VAL A 378 -16.00 -10.65 -6.20
N VAL A 379 -15.07 -10.37 -7.12
CA VAL A 379 -15.00 -9.11 -7.88
C VAL A 379 -15.19 -9.40 -9.37
N ALA A 380 -15.88 -8.53 -10.10
CA ALA A 380 -16.08 -8.69 -11.54
C ALA A 380 -16.10 -7.36 -12.29
N SER A 381 -15.72 -7.42 -13.56
CA SER A 381 -15.66 -6.26 -14.44
C SER A 381 -17.05 -5.80 -14.90
N ALA A 382 -17.23 -4.47 -14.94
CA ALA A 382 -18.49 -3.84 -15.35
C ALA A 382 -18.75 -3.93 -16.87
N GLY A 383 -17.72 -4.20 -17.68
CA GLY A 383 -17.78 -4.24 -19.13
C GLY A 383 -17.36 -2.94 -19.81
N ASN A 384 -17.14 -3.03 -21.13
CA ASN A 384 -16.43 -2.02 -21.91
C ASN A 384 -17.27 -1.45 -23.08
N ASN A 385 -18.58 -1.29 -22.88
CA ASN A 385 -19.52 -0.87 -23.93
C ASN A 385 -20.04 0.56 -23.76
N GLY A 386 -19.63 1.28 -22.69
CA GLY A 386 -20.11 2.62 -22.36
C GLY A 386 -21.59 2.67 -21.98
N LYS A 387 -22.19 1.54 -21.59
CA LYS A 387 -23.62 1.41 -21.33
C LYS A 387 -23.97 1.46 -19.86
N ASN A 388 -25.18 1.94 -19.55
CA ASN A 388 -25.75 1.84 -18.21
C ASN A 388 -26.24 0.39 -17.98
N VAL A 389 -25.63 -0.30 -16.99
CA VAL A 389 -25.94 -1.71 -16.69
C VAL A 389 -27.25 -1.92 -15.95
N ASP A 390 -27.88 -0.85 -15.46
CA ASP A 390 -29.17 -0.94 -14.76
C ASP A 390 -30.37 -0.83 -15.70
N LYS A 391 -30.16 -0.38 -16.94
CA LYS A 391 -31.21 -0.06 -17.90
C LYS A 391 -31.33 -1.10 -19.02
N GLY A 392 -32.57 -1.36 -19.46
CA GLY A 392 -32.85 -2.22 -20.60
C GLY A 392 -33.31 -3.63 -20.22
N SER A 393 -33.55 -4.45 -21.28
CA SER A 393 -33.97 -5.85 -21.19
C SER A 393 -32.79 -6.81 -20.95
N GLU A 394 -31.57 -6.31 -20.94
CA GLU A 394 -30.36 -7.08 -20.74
C GLU A 394 -29.62 -6.63 -19.47
N VAL A 395 -28.86 -7.53 -18.89
CA VAL A 395 -27.98 -7.28 -17.74
C VAL A 395 -26.56 -7.72 -18.09
N TYR A 396 -25.56 -7.02 -17.56
CA TYR A 396 -24.17 -7.39 -17.76
C TYR A 396 -23.72 -8.34 -16.64
N VAL A 397 -23.48 -9.60 -16.98
CA VAL A 397 -23.11 -10.64 -16.02
C VAL A 397 -21.62 -10.97 -16.14
N PRO A 398 -20.91 -11.35 -15.04
CA PRO A 398 -21.46 -11.59 -13.69
C PRO A 398 -21.60 -10.32 -12.82
N CYS A 399 -21.17 -9.16 -13.24
CA CYS A 399 -21.23 -7.89 -12.48
C CYS A 399 -22.62 -7.59 -11.90
N TYR A 400 -23.71 -7.89 -12.65
CA TYR A 400 -25.09 -7.68 -12.20
C TYR A 400 -25.53 -8.63 -11.09
N ILE A 401 -24.82 -9.73 -10.85
CA ILE A 401 -25.15 -10.73 -9.83
C ILE A 401 -24.98 -10.14 -8.44
N ASP A 402 -25.93 -10.46 -7.54
CA ASP A 402 -25.87 -10.03 -6.16
C ASP A 402 -24.63 -10.59 -5.44
N ASN A 403 -24.11 -9.80 -4.50
CA ASN A 403 -22.93 -10.11 -3.71
C ASN A 403 -21.57 -10.09 -4.47
N ILE A 404 -21.57 -9.84 -5.77
CA ILE A 404 -20.35 -9.52 -6.52
C ILE A 404 -20.02 -8.03 -6.37
N ILE A 405 -18.77 -7.68 -6.16
CA ILE A 405 -18.26 -6.31 -6.24
C ILE A 405 -18.03 -6.00 -7.71
N CYS A 406 -18.84 -5.13 -8.27
CA CYS A 406 -18.76 -4.72 -9.66
C CYS A 406 -17.83 -3.53 -9.84
N VAL A 407 -16.83 -3.65 -10.72
CA VAL A 407 -15.77 -2.67 -10.89
C VAL A 407 -15.84 -1.98 -12.24
N GLY A 408 -16.03 -0.67 -12.24
CA GLY A 408 -15.94 0.21 -13.41
C GLY A 408 -14.52 0.78 -13.61
N GLY A 409 -14.32 1.53 -14.68
CA GLY A 409 -13.05 2.10 -15.04
C GLY A 409 -13.05 3.62 -15.12
N ILE A 410 -12.03 4.27 -14.53
CA ILE A 410 -11.71 5.68 -14.73
C ILE A 410 -10.60 5.82 -15.77
N GLN A 411 -10.62 6.93 -16.49
CA GLN A 411 -9.54 7.35 -17.33
C GLN A 411 -8.34 7.71 -16.45
N SER A 412 -7.23 7.00 -16.60
CA SER A 412 -6.05 7.13 -15.72
C SER A 412 -4.82 7.71 -16.41
N ASP A 413 -4.85 7.80 -17.73
CA ASP A 413 -3.79 8.35 -18.57
C ASP A 413 -3.90 9.87 -18.79
N GLU A 414 -5.11 10.43 -18.67
CA GLU A 414 -5.38 11.85 -18.88
C GLU A 414 -5.56 12.65 -17.59
N ILE A 415 -5.34 12.07 -16.44
CA ILE A 415 -5.38 12.81 -15.16
C ILE A 415 -4.39 13.97 -15.18
N SER A 416 -3.35 13.84 -15.99
CA SER A 416 -2.30 14.82 -16.13
C SER A 416 -2.69 16.06 -16.94
N SER A 417 -3.66 15.98 -17.83
CA SER A 417 -3.69 17.00 -18.88
C SER A 417 -4.58 18.20 -18.61
N VAL A 418 -5.69 18.13 -17.89
CA VAL A 418 -6.58 19.31 -17.85
C VAL A 418 -7.53 19.44 -16.65
N THR A 419 -7.82 18.41 -15.87
CA THR A 419 -8.86 18.51 -14.83
C THR A 419 -8.45 17.91 -13.50
N ASN A 420 -8.78 18.62 -12.40
CA ASN A 420 -8.68 18.09 -11.03
C ASN A 420 -9.69 16.98 -10.74
N LYS A 421 -10.30 16.37 -11.74
CA LYS A 421 -11.44 15.49 -11.58
C LYS A 421 -11.15 14.14 -12.19
N TYR A 422 -11.42 13.08 -11.45
CA TYR A 422 -11.51 11.77 -12.04
C TYR A 422 -12.70 11.71 -13.01
N VAL A 423 -12.48 11.09 -14.17
CA VAL A 423 -13.46 10.93 -15.23
C VAL A 423 -13.65 9.45 -15.50
N LYS A 424 -14.91 9.02 -15.62
CA LYS A 424 -15.20 7.66 -16.09
C LYS A 424 -14.65 7.47 -17.50
N SER A 425 -13.96 6.35 -17.76
CA SER A 425 -13.57 6.02 -19.13
C SER A 425 -14.82 5.92 -20.02
N ALA A 426 -14.75 6.53 -21.21
CA ALA A 426 -15.87 6.56 -22.15
C ALA A 426 -16.42 5.15 -22.43
N LYS A 427 -15.53 4.15 -22.51
CA LYS A 427 -15.88 2.74 -22.77
C LYS A 427 -16.38 2.00 -21.52
N SER A 428 -16.03 2.43 -20.31
CA SER A 428 -16.51 1.74 -19.10
C SER A 428 -18.01 1.78 -18.99
N ASN A 429 -18.63 0.64 -18.75
CA ASN A 429 -20.01 0.57 -18.33
C ASN A 429 -20.18 1.28 -16.97
N TYR A 430 -21.41 1.71 -16.67
CA TYR A 430 -21.74 2.51 -15.50
C TYR A 430 -23.17 2.20 -14.99
N GLY A 431 -23.54 2.81 -13.88
CA GLY A 431 -24.87 2.68 -13.28
C GLY A 431 -24.82 2.47 -11.77
N LYS A 432 -25.99 2.27 -11.16
CA LYS A 432 -26.10 2.05 -9.70
C LYS A 432 -25.40 0.76 -9.27
N ARG A 433 -25.45 -0.26 -10.14
CA ARG A 433 -24.89 -1.59 -9.90
C ARG A 433 -23.35 -1.63 -9.92
N VAL A 434 -22.71 -0.65 -10.53
CA VAL A 434 -21.24 -0.52 -10.46
C VAL A 434 -20.88 0.04 -9.09
N ASP A 435 -20.24 -0.79 -8.26
CA ASP A 435 -19.98 -0.47 -6.85
C ASP A 435 -18.82 0.52 -6.69
N ILE A 436 -17.72 0.33 -7.44
CA ILE A 436 -16.47 1.08 -7.31
C ILE A 436 -15.81 1.24 -8.67
N TYR A 437 -14.91 2.21 -8.81
CA TYR A 437 -14.16 2.45 -10.03
C TYR A 437 -12.65 2.39 -9.75
N ALA A 438 -11.88 1.90 -10.73
CA ALA A 438 -10.42 1.82 -10.65
C ALA A 438 -9.79 2.26 -11.97
N PRO A 439 -8.47 2.49 -12.04
CA PRO A 439 -7.79 2.81 -13.30
C PRO A 439 -8.19 1.86 -14.43
N TYR A 440 -8.61 2.44 -15.55
CA TYR A 440 -9.00 1.71 -16.77
C TYR A 440 -7.80 1.41 -17.66
N ASN A 441 -6.80 2.27 -17.62
CA ASN A 441 -5.59 2.21 -18.40
C ASN A 441 -4.43 1.79 -17.49
N VAL A 442 -3.71 0.76 -17.89
CA VAL A 442 -2.64 0.16 -17.08
C VAL A 442 -1.45 -0.23 -17.95
N HIS A 443 -0.27 -0.31 -17.35
CA HIS A 443 0.84 -1.08 -17.90
C HIS A 443 0.82 -2.48 -17.28
N ALA A 444 0.93 -3.50 -18.11
CA ALA A 444 1.05 -4.90 -17.70
C ALA A 444 2.24 -5.55 -18.41
N GLU A 445 2.82 -6.55 -17.79
CA GLU A 445 3.84 -7.40 -18.37
C GLU A 445 3.32 -8.82 -18.52
N PHE A 446 3.83 -9.55 -19.53
CA PHE A 446 3.56 -10.95 -19.71
C PHE A 446 4.72 -11.62 -20.46
N ASN A 447 4.89 -12.91 -20.23
CA ASN A 447 5.91 -13.70 -20.92
C ASN A 447 5.30 -14.35 -22.15
N GLU A 448 5.78 -13.95 -23.33
CA GLU A 448 5.44 -14.57 -24.60
C GLU A 448 6.65 -15.36 -25.13
N ASN A 449 6.60 -16.67 -25.02
CA ASN A 449 7.65 -17.57 -25.53
C ASN A 449 9.07 -17.22 -25.05
N GLY A 450 9.22 -16.92 -23.75
CA GLY A 450 10.49 -16.54 -23.13
C GLY A 450 10.88 -15.06 -23.26
N LYS A 451 10.09 -14.26 -23.97
CA LYS A 451 10.31 -12.80 -24.09
C LYS A 451 9.30 -12.04 -23.24
N ILE A 452 9.78 -11.22 -22.32
CA ILE A 452 8.93 -10.33 -21.54
C ILE A 452 8.48 -9.16 -22.40
N LYS A 453 7.17 -9.02 -22.54
CA LYS A 453 6.53 -7.92 -23.25
C LYS A 453 5.80 -7.03 -22.27
N ARG A 454 6.02 -5.73 -22.39
CA ARG A 454 5.24 -4.69 -21.70
C ARG A 454 4.22 -4.11 -22.67
N ILE A 455 2.99 -4.01 -22.21
CA ILE A 455 1.91 -3.38 -22.96
C ILE A 455 1.24 -2.27 -22.18
N TYR A 456 0.64 -1.35 -22.89
CA TYR A 456 -0.37 -0.45 -22.38
C TYR A 456 -1.74 -1.04 -22.72
N GLY A 457 -2.47 -1.45 -21.68
CA GLY A 457 -3.78 -2.07 -21.82
C GLY A 457 -4.90 -1.19 -21.29
N SER A 458 -6.10 -1.37 -21.82
CA SER A 458 -7.29 -0.63 -21.35
C SER A 458 -8.50 -1.55 -21.21
N GLY A 459 -9.25 -1.40 -20.13
CA GLY A 459 -10.46 -2.18 -19.89
C GLY A 459 -10.82 -2.27 -18.40
N THR A 460 -12.12 -2.44 -18.13
CA THR A 460 -12.59 -2.81 -16.79
C THR A 460 -12.03 -4.17 -16.34
N SER A 461 -11.56 -4.98 -17.30
CA SER A 461 -10.82 -6.21 -17.03
C SER A 461 -9.51 -5.98 -16.25
N TYR A 462 -8.94 -4.77 -16.34
CA TYR A 462 -7.76 -4.36 -15.57
C TYR A 462 -8.13 -3.60 -14.30
N SER A 463 -9.23 -2.84 -14.31
CA SER A 463 -9.77 -2.21 -13.10
C SER A 463 -10.12 -3.23 -12.02
N THR A 464 -10.60 -4.40 -12.42
CA THR A 464 -11.03 -5.48 -11.53
C THR A 464 -9.89 -6.08 -10.72
N PRO A 465 -8.75 -6.52 -11.31
CA PRO A 465 -7.63 -7.05 -10.54
C PRO A 465 -6.92 -5.98 -9.68
N LEU A 466 -6.94 -4.70 -10.05
CA LEU A 466 -6.50 -3.63 -9.16
C LEU A 466 -7.33 -3.62 -7.88
N THR A 467 -8.66 -3.73 -8.01
CA THR A 467 -9.57 -3.79 -6.87
C THR A 467 -9.35 -5.07 -6.05
N ALA A 468 -9.16 -6.23 -6.69
CA ALA A 468 -8.83 -7.48 -6.01
C ALA A 468 -7.54 -7.36 -5.19
N GLY A 469 -6.52 -6.73 -5.76
CA GLY A 469 -5.25 -6.46 -5.10
C GLY A 469 -5.40 -5.56 -3.87
N ILE A 470 -6.16 -4.46 -3.98
CA ILE A 470 -6.45 -3.58 -2.82
C ILE A 470 -7.19 -4.35 -1.72
N ILE A 471 -8.20 -5.16 -2.07
CA ILE A 471 -8.90 -6.00 -1.09
C ILE A 471 -7.92 -6.96 -0.41
N ALA A 472 -6.98 -7.56 -1.16
CA ALA A 472 -5.98 -8.45 -0.59
C ALA A 472 -5.04 -7.73 0.39
N THR A 473 -4.63 -6.48 0.10
CA THR A 473 -3.82 -5.70 1.02
C THR A 473 -4.59 -5.31 2.28
N ILE A 474 -5.86 -4.93 2.17
CA ILE A 474 -6.75 -4.66 3.32
C ILE A 474 -6.89 -5.91 4.20
N MET A 475 -7.17 -7.07 3.60
CA MET A 475 -7.37 -8.32 4.34
C MET A 475 -6.08 -8.78 5.02
N SER A 476 -4.93 -8.65 4.38
CA SER A 476 -3.63 -9.05 4.95
C SER A 476 -3.17 -8.14 6.08
N ASP A 477 -3.50 -6.85 6.01
CA ASP A 477 -3.17 -5.90 7.07
C ASP A 477 -4.12 -6.01 8.29
N ASN A 478 -5.28 -6.69 8.11
CA ASN A 478 -6.31 -6.91 9.13
C ASN A 478 -6.65 -8.41 9.28
N PRO A 479 -5.69 -9.28 9.63
CA PRO A 479 -5.84 -10.74 9.57
C PRO A 479 -6.91 -11.31 10.51
N ASN A 480 -7.25 -10.59 11.57
CA ASN A 480 -8.24 -10.99 12.58
C ASN A 480 -9.67 -10.53 12.26
N THR A 481 -9.85 -9.80 11.15
CA THR A 481 -11.16 -9.26 10.74
C THR A 481 -11.91 -10.27 9.89
N LYS A 482 -13.19 -10.52 10.23
CA LYS A 482 -14.10 -11.29 9.35
C LYS A 482 -14.68 -10.36 8.30
N PHE A 483 -14.29 -10.57 7.06
CA PHE A 483 -14.72 -9.76 5.94
C PHE A 483 -16.00 -10.30 5.30
N THR A 484 -16.89 -9.39 4.96
CA THR A 484 -18.08 -9.61 4.13
C THR A 484 -18.03 -8.65 2.95
N LYS A 485 -18.84 -8.86 1.89
CA LYS A 485 -18.97 -7.85 0.82
C LYS A 485 -19.23 -6.46 1.41
N LYS A 486 -20.14 -6.36 2.37
CA LYS A 486 -20.51 -5.06 2.98
C LYS A 486 -19.33 -4.41 3.70
N SER A 487 -18.57 -5.15 4.50
CA SER A 487 -17.41 -4.58 5.21
C SER A 487 -16.29 -4.20 4.24
N ILE A 488 -16.00 -5.03 3.23
CA ILE A 488 -15.02 -4.70 2.18
C ILE A 488 -15.45 -3.42 1.43
N LEU A 489 -16.70 -3.34 1.00
CA LEU A 489 -17.19 -2.13 0.34
C LEU A 489 -17.11 -0.89 1.23
N ASN A 490 -17.35 -1.03 2.53
CA ASN A 490 -17.17 0.08 3.46
C ASN A 490 -15.73 0.60 3.46
N TYR A 491 -14.71 -0.28 3.51
CA TYR A 491 -13.30 0.14 3.37
C TYR A 491 -13.08 0.86 2.04
N LEU A 492 -13.44 0.24 0.92
CA LEU A 492 -13.23 0.80 -0.41
C LEU A 492 -13.97 2.14 -0.62
N LEU A 493 -15.16 2.31 -0.03
CA LEU A 493 -15.95 3.53 -0.15
C LEU A 493 -15.48 4.63 0.82
N ASN A 494 -15.00 4.28 2.02
CA ASN A 494 -14.46 5.24 2.97
C ASN A 494 -13.14 5.84 2.47
N ASP A 495 -12.24 4.99 2.01
CA ASP A 495 -10.94 5.40 1.51
C ASP A 495 -11.02 5.96 0.08
N GLY A 496 -12.03 5.57 -0.68
CA GLY A 496 -12.20 5.96 -2.07
C GLY A 496 -12.49 7.45 -2.27
N ILE A 497 -11.99 7.99 -3.38
CA ILE A 497 -12.16 9.40 -3.75
C ILE A 497 -13.45 9.60 -4.53
N SER A 498 -14.28 10.56 -4.11
CA SER A 498 -15.59 10.83 -4.74
C SER A 498 -15.45 11.48 -6.11
N PHE A 499 -16.24 11.02 -7.07
CA PHE A 499 -16.36 11.64 -8.39
C PHE A 499 -17.78 11.44 -8.96
N ASN A 500 -18.13 12.18 -10.02
CA ASN A 500 -19.43 12.08 -10.65
C ASN A 500 -19.39 11.16 -11.87
N VAL A 501 -20.39 10.27 -11.96
CA VAL A 501 -20.60 9.37 -13.11
C VAL A 501 -22.05 9.49 -13.54
N GLU A 502 -22.30 10.21 -14.62
CA GLU A 502 -23.66 10.36 -15.20
C GLU A 502 -24.72 10.73 -14.14
N GLY A 503 -24.40 11.72 -13.29
CA GLY A 503 -25.28 12.19 -12.23
C GLY A 503 -25.26 11.36 -10.92
N LEU A 504 -24.51 10.26 -10.88
CA LEU A 504 -24.32 9.44 -9.68
C LEU A 504 -22.99 9.79 -9.00
N THR A 505 -23.02 10.02 -7.69
CA THR A 505 -21.79 10.10 -6.90
C THR A 505 -21.22 8.69 -6.70
N LYS A 506 -20.04 8.45 -7.22
CA LYS A 506 -19.31 7.19 -7.15
C LYS A 506 -17.93 7.41 -6.52
N LYS A 507 -17.21 6.32 -6.27
CA LYS A 507 -15.87 6.35 -5.69
C LYS A 507 -14.85 5.71 -6.62
N VAL A 508 -13.66 6.32 -6.70
CA VAL A 508 -12.44 5.70 -7.23
C VAL A 508 -11.73 5.01 -6.08
N ILE A 509 -11.22 3.80 -6.30
CA ILE A 509 -10.47 3.09 -5.27
C ILE A 509 -9.26 3.90 -4.81
N ASN A 510 -8.99 3.82 -3.52
CA ASN A 510 -7.78 4.26 -2.88
C ASN A 510 -7.40 3.22 -1.82
N ASN A 511 -6.15 3.11 -1.48
CA ASN A 511 -5.68 2.13 -0.51
C ASN A 511 -5.60 2.65 0.93
N GLY A 512 -6.16 3.84 1.18
CA GLY A 512 -6.20 4.50 2.50
C GLY A 512 -5.16 5.60 2.68
N LYS A 513 -4.16 5.72 1.78
CA LYS A 513 -3.20 6.82 1.83
C LYS A 513 -3.61 7.94 0.86
N HIS A 514 -3.86 9.14 1.40
CA HIS A 514 -4.33 10.31 0.64
C HIS A 514 -3.35 11.47 0.64
N ILE A 515 -2.34 11.46 1.50
CA ILE A 515 -1.28 12.47 1.51
C ILE A 515 -0.62 12.49 0.13
N VAL A 516 -0.50 13.67 -0.47
CA VAL A 516 0.15 13.87 -1.77
C VAL A 516 1.53 14.47 -1.53
N TYR A 517 2.54 13.88 -2.12
CA TYR A 517 3.90 14.39 -2.13
C TYR A 517 4.31 14.82 -3.53
N SER A 518 5.21 15.78 -3.62
CA SER A 518 5.89 16.10 -4.89
C SER A 518 7.26 15.44 -4.95
N SER A 519 7.68 15.08 -6.15
CA SER A 519 8.98 14.43 -6.41
C SER A 519 10.19 15.26 -5.96
N ASN A 520 10.01 16.56 -5.78
CA ASN A 520 11.07 17.49 -5.34
C ASN A 520 10.92 17.94 -3.88
N GLY A 521 10.02 17.34 -3.09
CA GLY A 521 9.77 17.68 -1.70
C GLY A 521 9.11 19.05 -1.45
N LYS A 522 8.78 19.81 -2.49
CA LYS A 522 8.24 21.19 -2.35
C LYS A 522 6.77 21.23 -1.99
N TYR A 523 6.06 20.16 -2.16
CA TYR A 523 4.63 20.10 -1.89
C TYR A 523 4.27 18.88 -1.05
N LYS A 524 3.41 19.12 -0.06
CA LYS A 524 2.77 18.09 0.74
C LYS A 524 1.33 18.53 0.99
N GLY A 525 0.36 17.73 0.58
CA GLY A 525 -1.06 17.96 0.84
C GLY A 525 -1.67 16.81 1.63
N CYS A 526 -2.53 17.09 2.59
CA CYS A 526 -3.14 16.09 3.47
C CYS A 526 -4.63 15.92 3.28
N GLY A 527 -5.10 14.68 3.45
CA GLY A 527 -6.50 14.29 3.44
C GLY A 527 -7.09 14.07 2.04
N ILE A 528 -8.25 13.46 2.02
CA ILE A 528 -8.94 12.96 0.81
C ILE A 528 -9.22 14.02 -0.26
N ASN A 529 -9.38 15.27 0.18
CA ASN A 529 -9.65 16.41 -0.70
C ASN A 529 -8.51 17.43 -0.70
N ALA A 530 -7.33 17.02 -0.24
CA ALA A 530 -6.28 17.94 0.15
C ALA A 530 -5.43 18.47 -1.00
N GLY A 531 -5.78 18.26 -2.24
CA GLY A 531 -5.01 18.68 -3.40
C GLY A 531 -4.32 20.07 -3.31
N ASN A 532 -4.65 20.89 -2.32
CA ASN A 532 -4.08 22.23 -2.14
C ASN A 532 -3.83 22.62 -0.68
N GLN A 533 -4.15 21.79 0.30
CA GLN A 533 -4.02 22.20 1.70
C GLN A 533 -2.76 21.58 2.30
N PRO A 534 -1.84 22.37 2.86
CA PRO A 534 -0.73 21.82 3.62
C PRO A 534 -1.27 21.03 4.81
N CYS A 535 -0.55 19.98 5.20
CA CYS A 535 -0.85 19.24 6.42
C CYS A 535 -0.73 20.17 7.60
N SER A 536 -1.84 20.47 8.28
CA SER A 536 -1.78 21.20 9.54
C SER A 536 -1.10 20.33 10.59
N ASN A 537 -0.13 20.87 11.30
CA ASN A 537 0.38 20.28 12.53
C ASN A 537 -0.73 20.38 13.60
N SER A 538 -1.72 19.50 13.56
CA SER A 538 -2.77 19.49 14.57
C SER A 538 -2.42 18.50 15.69
N SER A 539 -1.76 18.99 16.69
CA SER A 539 -2.07 18.61 18.07
C SER A 539 -3.49 19.13 18.35
N ASN A 540 -4.47 18.27 18.38
CA ASN A 540 -5.89 18.41 18.74
C ASN A 540 -6.86 18.16 17.59
N SER A 541 -7.25 16.92 17.40
CA SER A 541 -8.54 16.59 16.80
C SER A 541 -9.39 15.86 17.85
N SER A 542 -10.27 16.63 18.46
CA SER A 542 -11.41 16.10 19.21
C SER A 542 -12.30 15.30 18.27
N LYS A 543 -12.60 14.08 18.67
CA LYS A 543 -13.56 13.19 18.03
C LYS A 543 -14.93 13.86 17.96
N SER A 544 -15.45 14.05 16.76
CA SER A 544 -16.87 14.31 16.54
C SER A 544 -17.58 12.96 16.47
N SER A 545 -18.24 12.60 17.54
CA SER A 545 -19.16 11.47 17.63
C SER A 545 -20.47 11.82 16.91
N ASN A 546 -20.83 11.04 15.91
CA ASN A 546 -22.19 11.01 15.36
C ASN A 546 -23.13 10.42 16.39
N SER A 547 -24.11 11.17 16.83
CA SER A 547 -25.34 10.64 17.41
C SER A 547 -26.54 11.10 16.58
N ASN A 548 -27.21 10.12 16.00
CA ASN A 548 -28.55 10.25 15.42
C ASN A 548 -29.57 10.65 16.50
N SER A 549 -30.41 11.60 16.23
CA SER A 549 -31.83 11.47 16.59
C SER A 549 -32.72 12.42 15.78
N SER A 550 -33.74 11.81 15.25
CA SER A 550 -34.88 12.42 14.60
C SER A 550 -35.77 13.20 15.58
N LYS A 551 -36.38 14.28 15.14
CA LYS A 551 -37.84 14.54 15.08
C LYS A 551 -38.20 16.02 14.93
N THR A 552 -38.93 16.23 13.87
CA THR A 552 -40.18 17.01 13.66
C THR A 552 -40.51 18.25 14.51
N SER A 553 -40.91 19.22 13.73
CA SER A 553 -42.06 20.12 13.80
C SER A 553 -41.97 21.52 14.39
N ASN A 554 -42.31 22.41 13.49
CA ASN A 554 -43.18 23.59 13.58
C ASN A 554 -42.87 24.82 14.45
N SER A 555 -42.82 25.86 13.69
CA SER A 555 -43.57 27.13 13.81
C SER A 555 -42.95 28.32 14.57
N SER A 556 -42.91 29.36 13.75
CA SER A 556 -43.27 30.75 13.97
C SER A 556 -42.37 31.69 14.80
N LYS A 557 -41.95 32.70 14.00
CA LYS A 557 -41.88 34.14 14.31
C LYS A 557 -41.14 34.67 15.55
N SER A 558 -40.08 35.39 15.28
CA SER A 558 -40.12 36.85 15.48
C SER A 558 -38.70 37.47 15.31
N SER A 559 -38.67 38.49 14.50
CA SER A 559 -37.70 39.57 14.31
C SER A 559 -36.74 39.86 15.46
N ASN A 560 -35.43 39.93 15.15
CA ASN A 560 -34.69 41.15 15.37
C ASN A 560 -33.39 41.19 14.55
N SER A 561 -33.20 42.31 13.88
CA SER A 561 -32.09 42.69 13.04
C SER A 561 -30.80 42.87 13.84
N SER A 562 -29.74 42.18 13.43
CA SER A 562 -28.39 42.70 13.54
C SER A 562 -27.65 42.43 12.22
N LYS A 563 -27.35 43.55 11.54
CA LYS A 563 -26.52 43.58 10.33
C LYS A 563 -25.11 43.07 10.65
N THR A 564 -24.80 41.84 10.29
CA THR A 564 -23.42 41.43 10.05
C THR A 564 -23.15 41.58 8.56
N SER A 565 -22.34 42.61 8.22
CA SER A 565 -21.84 42.82 6.87
C SER A 565 -20.95 41.62 6.48
N ASN A 566 -21.43 40.75 5.59
CA ASN A 566 -20.63 39.74 4.92
C ASN A 566 -19.64 40.43 3.94
N THR A 567 -18.59 41.04 4.44
CA THR A 567 -17.50 41.56 3.61
C THR A 567 -16.60 40.38 3.19
N ILE A 568 -16.56 40.12 1.88
CA ILE A 568 -15.64 39.17 1.29
C ILE A 568 -14.20 39.57 1.68
N PRO A 569 -13.39 38.67 2.25
CA PRO A 569 -12.03 38.98 2.67
C PRO A 569 -11.15 39.41 1.48
N VAL A 570 -10.16 40.25 1.77
CA VAL A 570 -9.14 40.66 0.78
C VAL A 570 -8.23 39.47 0.51
N SER A 571 -7.86 39.28 -0.74
CA SER A 571 -6.92 38.25 -1.15
C SER A 571 -5.54 38.42 -0.50
N THR A 572 -5.04 37.39 0.14
CA THR A 572 -3.67 37.33 0.67
C THR A 572 -2.66 36.88 -0.40
N VAL A 573 -3.13 36.47 -1.57
CA VAL A 573 -2.29 36.04 -2.70
C VAL A 573 -2.15 37.19 -3.68
N LYS A 574 -0.92 37.61 -3.96
CA LYS A 574 -0.61 38.73 -4.86
C LYS A 574 -1.27 38.57 -6.22
N ALA A 575 -2.00 39.62 -6.65
CA ALA A 575 -2.71 39.69 -7.92
C ALA A 575 -3.75 38.57 -8.18
N ARG A 576 -4.28 37.93 -7.14
CA ARG A 576 -5.33 36.90 -7.27
C ARG A 576 -6.63 37.38 -6.65
N CYS A 577 -7.77 36.92 -7.23
CA CYS A 577 -9.12 37.23 -6.77
C CYS A 577 -10.11 36.12 -7.14
N GLY A 578 -11.33 36.21 -6.65
CA GLY A 578 -12.37 35.23 -6.98
C GLY A 578 -12.85 34.45 -5.77
N PRO A 579 -13.73 33.43 -5.96
CA PRO A 579 -14.33 32.66 -4.86
C PRO A 579 -13.32 32.01 -3.92
N GLU A 580 -12.15 31.65 -4.46
CA GLU A 580 -11.08 30.96 -3.73
C GLU A 580 -10.09 31.89 -3.05
N TYR A 581 -9.96 33.15 -3.53
CA TYR A 581 -8.94 34.07 -3.07
C TYR A 581 -9.49 35.29 -2.35
N GLY A 582 -10.77 35.59 -2.50
CA GLY A 582 -11.36 36.81 -2.01
C GLY A 582 -11.28 37.97 -3.02
N ARG A 583 -11.45 39.21 -2.55
CA ARG A 583 -11.39 40.39 -3.43
C ARG A 583 -9.96 40.85 -3.69
N CYS A 584 -9.75 41.56 -4.78
CA CYS A 584 -8.47 42.18 -5.10
C CYS A 584 -7.92 43.00 -3.92
N ALA A 585 -6.60 42.95 -3.73
CA ALA A 585 -5.94 43.66 -2.62
C ALA A 585 -6.01 45.18 -2.81
N ASN A 586 -5.94 45.67 -4.04
CA ASN A 586 -6.11 47.07 -4.36
C ASN A 586 -7.57 47.35 -4.75
N SER A 587 -8.16 48.37 -4.16
CA SER A 587 -9.57 48.72 -4.33
C SER A 587 -9.94 49.17 -5.76
N ASN A 588 -8.97 49.52 -6.60
CA ASN A 588 -9.14 49.98 -7.98
C ASN A 588 -8.84 48.89 -9.03
N GLU A 589 -8.51 47.68 -8.62
CA GLU A 589 -8.27 46.57 -9.54
C GLU A 589 -9.56 45.80 -9.84
N CYS A 590 -9.65 45.35 -11.08
CA CYS A 590 -10.70 44.48 -11.58
C CYS A 590 -10.30 43.01 -11.39
N CYS A 591 -11.28 42.15 -11.08
CA CYS A 591 -11.07 40.74 -11.01
C CYS A 591 -11.52 40.10 -12.33
N SER A 592 -10.60 39.62 -13.14
CA SER A 592 -10.93 38.95 -14.41
C SER A 592 -11.70 37.64 -14.18
N GLN A 593 -12.35 37.14 -15.22
CA GLN A 593 -12.99 35.82 -15.20
C GLN A 593 -12.02 34.66 -14.83
N TYR A 594 -10.73 34.89 -15.00
CA TYR A 594 -9.68 33.92 -14.68
C TYR A 594 -9.12 34.08 -13.25
N GLY A 595 -9.69 34.98 -12.45
CA GLY A 595 -9.29 35.20 -11.06
C GLY A 595 -7.98 35.97 -10.89
N TRP A 596 -7.67 36.93 -11.81
CA TRP A 596 -6.51 37.82 -11.71
C TRP A 596 -6.93 39.27 -11.53
N CYS A 597 -6.18 39.97 -10.68
CA CYS A 597 -6.37 41.37 -10.39
C CYS A 597 -5.47 42.26 -11.27
N ASP A 598 -6.06 43.20 -11.98
CA ASP A 598 -5.35 44.25 -12.75
C ASP A 598 -6.34 45.39 -13.09
N THR A 599 -5.82 46.50 -13.60
CA THR A 599 -6.61 47.66 -14.04
C THR A 599 -6.83 47.71 -15.57
N THR A 600 -6.26 46.74 -16.31
CA THR A 600 -6.34 46.71 -17.78
C THR A 600 -7.74 46.29 -18.27
N SER A 601 -8.06 46.67 -19.51
CA SER A 601 -9.35 46.30 -20.13
C SER A 601 -9.59 44.80 -20.23
N ALA A 602 -8.53 43.99 -20.29
CA ALA A 602 -8.61 42.52 -20.28
C ALA A 602 -9.10 41.96 -18.91
N HIS A 603 -8.94 42.71 -17.83
CA HIS A 603 -9.40 42.33 -16.49
C HIS A 603 -10.73 43.00 -16.14
N CYS A 604 -10.99 44.17 -16.67
CA CYS A 604 -12.16 44.99 -16.34
C CYS A 604 -13.35 44.82 -17.31
N GLY A 605 -13.12 44.17 -18.44
CA GLY A 605 -14.13 43.98 -19.49
C GLY A 605 -15.00 42.75 -19.31
N THR A 606 -15.43 42.17 -20.43
CA THR A 606 -16.34 41.00 -20.45
C THR A 606 -15.83 39.85 -19.57
N GLY A 607 -16.69 39.39 -18.64
CA GLY A 607 -16.38 38.33 -17.68
C GLY A 607 -15.69 38.79 -16.39
N CYS A 608 -15.54 40.10 -16.17
CA CYS A 608 -15.10 40.64 -14.88
C CYS A 608 -16.04 40.20 -13.74
N GLN A 609 -15.48 39.91 -12.58
CA GLN A 609 -16.19 39.40 -11.42
C GLN A 609 -16.46 40.54 -10.39
N PRO A 610 -17.64 41.17 -10.41
CA PRO A 610 -17.89 42.38 -9.61
C PRO A 610 -17.94 42.17 -8.09
N LYS A 611 -18.06 40.94 -7.64
CA LYS A 611 -17.96 40.59 -6.21
C LYS A 611 -16.56 40.67 -5.64
N TYR A 612 -15.54 40.58 -6.51
CA TYR A 612 -14.15 40.41 -6.09
C TYR A 612 -13.22 41.51 -6.60
N GLY A 613 -13.71 42.44 -7.43
CA GLY A 613 -12.99 43.60 -7.95
C GLY A 613 -13.95 44.60 -8.56
N ILE A 614 -13.41 45.75 -9.01
CA ILE A 614 -14.21 46.74 -9.73
C ILE A 614 -14.34 46.29 -11.18
N CYS A 615 -15.57 46.26 -11.70
CA CYS A 615 -15.83 45.99 -13.13
C CYS A 615 -16.30 47.31 -13.75
N LYS A 616 -15.69 47.67 -14.89
CA LYS A 616 -16.03 48.91 -15.66
C LYS A 616 -16.85 48.55 -16.89
#